data_0cb2df8c842c6c12eba480d735071d90
#
_entry.id   0cb2df8c842c6c12eba480d735071d90
#
_cell.length_a   1.000
_cell.length_b   1.000
_cell.length_c   1.000
_cell.angle_alpha   90.00
_cell.angle_beta   90.00
_cell.angle_gamma   90.00
#
_symmetry.space_group_name_H-M   'P 1'
#
loop_
_entity.id
_entity.type
_entity.pdbx_description
1 polymer ?
#
loop_
_entity_poly.entity_id
_entity_poly.type
_entity_poly.pdbx_seq_one_letter_code
_entity_poly.pdbx_strand_id
1 'polypeptide(L)'
;MKRYKLFVLLFIPLISSCFDDKGNYDYHEVAEITIEGLPELLEVVGGAEHIVAAPTVKSSLEGIITEDNPNFTFTYKMELKSGGTIVNGAYWGVTLNKNGRKDVDTLAPFAANTYLCMFIVTDIRTGRETAKLFDIKVTSPTYEGWMVLCNEGAQNRVRLDMISVLSKERTLPAYDLLASLGLPEVTNARMLGWAPSRFANPGDVIYLISEKGSYLLDQETFKTDESWNIKAVDFIIPPADEEPVYYISLNSGSSYGGEANFCVTDKGNAYCQALGTAGAAFEYPINTSERGLAPEFKVAPYVGVSMARPGNGNTALFYDTDNRRFVGWSTGTTDNPKQILSPLQDPEEALFSFKTGMELIYMESTRFSNGLVYAILQDQNGQRHIYGINMGGNGFVQESKYENLQAPGFDQASRFAFHSQFPFLFYAEGNKVHMYNLATNTTYESVITLPSTSEVTFLKFNLYQQPLLTLLNDQSEEFMARQFELMVGSYDKNSTDNNGGTLGFYKIDGINNKVSKRTEYSGFARIADVVYRERR
;
A
#
# COMPACT_ATOMS: atom_id res chain seq x y z
N MET A 1 -63.27 -71.52 18.33
CA MET A 1 -63.05 -72.86 18.95
C MET A 1 -61.55 -73.25 18.73
N LYS A 2 -60.98 -73.80 19.84
CA LYS A 2 -59.71 -74.58 19.89
C LYS A 2 -58.42 -73.75 19.75
N ARG A 3 -57.59 -73.72 20.65
CA ARG A 3 -57.00 -74.47 21.79
C ARG A 3 -55.61 -73.95 21.94
N TYR A 4 -55.34 -73.32 23.07
CA TYR A 4 -53.98 -72.94 23.52
C TYR A 4 -53.24 -74.22 23.88
N LYS A 5 -52.00 -74.32 23.35
CA LYS A 5 -51.01 -75.22 23.95
C LYS A 5 -49.92 -74.34 24.55
N LEU A 6 -49.95 -74.39 25.88
CA LEU A 6 -48.94 -73.88 26.79
C LEU A 6 -47.61 -74.62 26.54
N PHE A 7 -46.55 -73.93 26.06
CA PHE A 7 -45.24 -74.47 26.11
C PHE A 7 -44.48 -73.69 27.17
N VAL A 8 -44.39 -74.25 28.34
CA VAL A 8 -43.48 -73.85 29.41
C VAL A 8 -42.12 -74.39 29.04
N LEU A 9 -41.30 -73.53 28.56
CA LEU A 9 -39.89 -73.85 28.34
C LEU A 9 -39.07 -73.31 29.49
N LEU A 10 -38.48 -74.24 30.19
CA LEU A 10 -37.58 -74.11 31.29
C LEU A 10 -36.48 -73.14 31.02
N PHE A 11 -36.51 -71.95 31.64
CA PHE A 11 -35.36 -71.02 31.62
C PHE A 11 -34.45 -71.45 32.78
N ILE A 12 -33.39 -72.18 32.40
CA ILE A 12 -32.30 -72.46 33.32
C ILE A 12 -31.45 -71.17 33.38
N PRO A 13 -31.22 -70.58 34.53
CA PRO A 13 -30.34 -69.43 34.65
C PRO A 13 -28.92 -69.90 34.52
N LEU A 14 -28.33 -69.66 33.39
CA LEU A 14 -26.88 -69.61 33.22
C LEU A 14 -26.35 -68.32 33.84
N ILE A 15 -26.46 -68.26 35.17
CA ILE A 15 -25.74 -67.24 35.94
C ILE A 15 -24.64 -68.01 36.67
N SER A 16 -23.51 -68.10 36.04
CA SER A 16 -22.22 -68.21 36.72
C SER A 16 -21.10 -68.31 35.70
N SER A 17 -20.72 -67.18 35.19
CA SER A 17 -19.34 -66.98 34.80
C SER A 17 -19.03 -65.51 35.07
N CYS A 18 -19.10 -65.12 36.35
CA CYS A 18 -18.11 -64.15 36.79
C CYS A 18 -16.78 -64.89 36.70
N PHE A 19 -16.14 -64.79 35.54
CA PHE A 19 -14.70 -64.88 35.53
C PHE A 19 -14.27 -63.68 36.37
N ASP A 20 -13.86 -63.95 37.61
CA ASP A 20 -12.89 -63.10 38.30
C ASP A 20 -11.70 -63.04 37.37
N ASP A 21 -11.73 -62.08 36.50
CA ASP A 21 -10.55 -61.69 35.77
C ASP A 21 -9.57 -61.11 36.81
N LYS A 22 -8.84 -62.02 37.42
CA LYS A 22 -7.64 -61.69 38.18
C LYS A 22 -6.54 -61.39 37.18
N GLY A 23 -6.88 -60.58 36.15
CA GLY A 23 -5.89 -60.03 35.25
C GLY A 23 -4.90 -59.25 36.10
N ASN A 24 -3.67 -59.67 36.00
CA ASN A 24 -2.54 -58.95 36.55
C ASN A 24 -2.37 -57.66 35.74
N TYR A 25 -3.40 -56.79 35.81
CA TYR A 25 -3.33 -55.47 35.26
C TYR A 25 -2.42 -54.66 36.18
N ASP A 26 -1.19 -54.50 35.74
CA ASP A 26 -0.26 -53.57 36.31
C ASP A 26 -0.82 -52.16 36.01
N TYR A 27 -1.71 -51.64 36.88
CA TYR A 27 -2.26 -50.32 36.80
C TYR A 27 -1.17 -49.30 37.10
N HIS A 28 -0.41 -48.95 36.08
CA HIS A 28 0.45 -47.78 36.18
C HIS A 28 -0.44 -46.53 36.29
N GLU A 29 -0.24 -45.74 37.33
CA GLU A 29 -0.84 -44.41 37.40
C GLU A 29 -0.43 -43.61 36.18
N VAL A 30 -1.41 -43.24 35.38
CA VAL A 30 -1.18 -42.46 34.18
C VAL A 30 -1.09 -40.99 34.57
N ALA A 31 0.05 -40.39 34.38
CA ALA A 31 0.25 -38.97 34.63
C ALA A 31 -0.71 -38.09 33.80
N GLU A 32 -1.38 -37.15 34.44
CA GLU A 32 -2.03 -36.07 33.74
C GLU A 32 -0.98 -34.99 33.44
N ILE A 33 -0.89 -34.61 32.15
CA ILE A 33 0.02 -33.58 31.68
C ILE A 33 -0.79 -32.30 31.42
N THR A 34 -0.35 -31.19 32.00
CA THR A 34 -0.86 -29.86 31.72
C THR A 34 0.19 -28.99 31.04
N ILE A 35 -0.22 -28.19 30.04
CA ILE A 35 0.63 -27.30 29.26
C ILE A 35 0.10 -25.88 29.43
N GLU A 36 0.92 -25.02 30.01
CA GLU A 36 0.63 -23.62 30.29
C GLU A 36 1.65 -22.71 29.58
N GLY A 37 1.39 -21.39 29.47
CA GLY A 37 2.34 -20.40 28.99
C GLY A 37 2.46 -20.28 27.46
N LEU A 38 1.63 -21.02 26.69
CA LEU A 38 1.51 -20.78 25.26
C LEU A 38 0.31 -19.86 24.99
N PRO A 39 0.50 -18.75 24.22
CA PRO A 39 -0.60 -17.89 23.80
C PRO A 39 -1.51 -18.62 22.80
N GLU A 40 -2.73 -18.17 22.62
CA GLU A 40 -3.64 -18.69 21.56
C GLU A 40 -3.14 -18.28 20.18
N LEU A 41 -2.57 -17.07 20.06
CA LEU A 41 -2.00 -16.51 18.85
C LEU A 41 -0.63 -15.89 19.15
N LEU A 42 0.38 -16.27 18.38
CA LEU A 42 1.69 -15.65 18.35
C LEU A 42 1.87 -14.93 17.01
N GLU A 43 2.05 -13.61 17.03
CA GLU A 43 2.32 -12.83 15.83
C GLU A 43 3.81 -12.51 15.73
N VAL A 44 4.41 -12.78 14.56
CA VAL A 44 5.84 -12.54 14.29
C VAL A 44 6.06 -12.04 12.87
N VAL A 45 7.15 -11.33 12.68
CA VAL A 45 7.58 -10.86 11.34
C VAL A 45 8.59 -11.86 10.76
N GLY A 46 8.23 -12.43 9.61
CA GLY A 46 9.08 -13.40 8.92
C GLY A 46 10.43 -12.81 8.53
N GLY A 47 11.51 -13.54 8.85
CA GLY A 47 12.88 -13.11 8.56
C GLY A 47 13.43 -11.97 9.41
N ALA A 48 12.61 -11.37 10.30
CA ALA A 48 13.02 -10.25 11.16
C ALA A 48 12.85 -10.53 12.66
N GLU A 49 11.93 -11.40 13.02
CA GLU A 49 11.64 -11.70 14.43
C GLU A 49 11.75 -13.17 14.75
N HIS A 50 11.96 -13.43 16.03
CA HIS A 50 12.03 -14.77 16.54
C HIS A 50 10.67 -15.27 17.03
N ILE A 51 10.36 -16.51 16.72
CA ILE A 51 9.32 -17.27 17.39
C ILE A 51 9.90 -17.66 18.74
N VAL A 52 9.34 -17.11 19.81
CA VAL A 52 9.74 -17.42 21.18
C VAL A 52 8.57 -18.11 21.86
N ALA A 53 8.78 -19.37 22.28
CA ALA A 53 7.80 -20.14 23.03
C ALA A 53 8.51 -20.89 24.17
N ALA A 54 8.05 -20.68 25.39
CA ALA A 54 8.58 -21.29 26.60
C ALA A 54 7.44 -21.87 27.45
N PRO A 55 6.84 -23.01 27.02
CA PRO A 55 5.73 -23.61 27.73
C PRO A 55 6.16 -24.21 29.07
N THR A 56 5.30 -24.03 30.08
CA THR A 56 5.45 -24.76 31.34
C THR A 56 4.65 -26.04 31.24
N VAL A 57 5.35 -27.16 31.40
CA VAL A 57 4.75 -28.52 31.38
C VAL A 57 4.75 -29.06 32.79
N LYS A 58 3.61 -29.57 33.26
CA LYS A 58 3.44 -30.17 34.59
C LYS A 58 2.87 -31.57 34.45
N SER A 59 3.38 -32.49 35.25
CA SER A 59 2.86 -33.84 35.43
C SER A 59 2.21 -33.94 36.81
N SER A 60 1.07 -34.61 36.93
CA SER A 60 0.45 -34.92 38.23
C SER A 60 1.31 -35.77 39.13
N LEU A 61 2.25 -36.55 38.57
CA LEU A 61 3.11 -37.45 39.30
C LEU A 61 4.51 -36.90 39.59
N GLU A 62 5.06 -36.07 38.66
CA GLU A 62 6.45 -35.62 38.73
C GLU A 62 6.60 -34.09 38.95
N GLY A 63 5.48 -33.35 38.99
CA GLY A 63 5.51 -31.90 39.09
C GLY A 63 5.93 -31.22 37.79
N ILE A 64 6.78 -30.19 37.86
CA ILE A 64 7.27 -29.45 36.67
C ILE A 64 8.26 -30.34 35.90
N ILE A 65 7.98 -30.54 34.61
CA ILE A 65 8.84 -31.31 33.72
C ILE A 65 9.85 -30.34 33.08
N THR A 66 11.14 -30.65 33.29
CA THR A 66 12.26 -29.94 32.69
C THR A 66 12.65 -30.54 31.33
N GLU A 67 13.43 -29.82 30.53
CA GLU A 67 13.93 -30.30 29.23
C GLU A 67 14.81 -31.55 29.32
N ASP A 68 15.50 -31.72 30.46
CA ASP A 68 16.43 -32.82 30.69
C ASP A 68 15.74 -34.08 31.24
N ASN A 69 14.42 -34.06 31.46
CA ASN A 69 13.71 -35.24 31.95
C ASN A 69 13.66 -36.35 30.89
N PRO A 70 14.34 -37.49 31.09
CA PRO A 70 14.48 -38.53 30.08
C PRO A 70 13.18 -39.28 29.77
N ASN A 71 12.14 -39.08 30.58
CA ASN A 71 10.85 -39.74 30.42
C ASN A 71 9.92 -39.03 29.45
N PHE A 72 10.26 -37.81 29.01
CA PHE A 72 9.42 -37.00 28.16
C PHE A 72 10.14 -36.50 26.92
N THR A 73 9.40 -36.41 25.81
CA THR A 73 9.86 -35.73 24.59
C THR A 73 8.91 -34.62 24.23
N PHE A 74 9.46 -33.60 23.54
CA PHE A 74 8.75 -32.41 23.13
C PHE A 74 8.82 -32.28 21.61
N THR A 75 7.66 -32.07 20.97
CA THR A 75 7.59 -31.95 19.52
C THR A 75 6.65 -30.79 19.15
N TYR A 76 7.06 -30.00 18.16
CA TYR A 76 6.21 -29.00 17.53
C TYR A 76 5.86 -29.46 16.12
N LYS A 77 4.60 -29.66 15.84
CA LYS A 77 4.07 -29.88 14.47
C LYS A 77 3.36 -28.64 13.99
N MET A 78 3.53 -28.30 12.71
CA MET A 78 2.91 -27.12 12.13
C MET A 78 2.21 -27.45 10.83
N GLU A 79 1.07 -26.82 10.61
CA GLU A 79 0.27 -26.91 9.39
C GLU A 79 -0.11 -25.51 8.91
N LEU A 80 -0.17 -25.33 7.57
CA LEU A 80 -0.67 -24.10 6.96
C LEU A 80 -2.17 -23.98 7.18
N LYS A 81 -2.63 -22.83 7.71
CA LYS A 81 -4.03 -22.50 7.92
C LYS A 81 -4.49 -21.57 6.81
N SER A 82 -5.15 -22.08 5.77
CA SER A 82 -5.69 -21.28 4.68
C SER A 82 -7.16 -20.97 4.94
N GLY A 83 -7.53 -19.67 4.97
CA GLY A 83 -8.91 -19.22 5.11
C GLY A 83 -9.67 -19.73 6.35
N GLY A 84 -8.97 -20.02 7.44
CA GLY A 84 -9.54 -20.60 8.66
C GLY A 84 -9.80 -22.11 8.60
N THR A 85 -9.48 -22.77 7.50
CA THR A 85 -9.57 -24.22 7.32
C THR A 85 -8.18 -24.83 7.27
N ILE A 86 -7.95 -25.92 8.01
CA ILE A 86 -6.72 -26.69 7.91
C ILE A 86 -6.67 -27.31 6.51
N VAL A 87 -5.64 -26.96 5.74
CA VAL A 87 -5.43 -27.56 4.41
C VAL A 87 -4.84 -28.95 4.64
N ASN A 88 -5.62 -29.99 4.41
CA ASN A 88 -5.21 -31.36 4.57
C ASN A 88 -3.92 -31.67 3.77
N GLY A 89 -2.88 -32.10 4.47
CA GLY A 89 -1.72 -32.77 3.90
C GLY A 89 -0.48 -31.94 3.64
N ALA A 90 -0.46 -30.66 3.93
CA ALA A 90 0.76 -29.86 3.84
C ALA A 90 1.49 -29.85 5.20
N TYR A 91 2.03 -30.99 5.61
CA TYR A 91 3.03 -31.01 6.66
C TYR A 91 4.30 -30.36 6.14
N TRP A 92 4.50 -29.13 6.52
CA TRP A 92 5.83 -28.56 6.41
C TRP A 92 6.69 -29.25 7.45
N GLY A 93 7.66 -30.03 7.05
CA GLY A 93 8.58 -30.73 7.93
C GLY A 93 9.54 -29.82 8.69
N VAL A 94 9.07 -28.66 9.11
CA VAL A 94 9.80 -27.69 9.91
C VAL A 94 9.43 -27.94 11.35
N THR A 95 10.27 -28.66 12.04
CA THR A 95 10.24 -28.72 13.51
C THR A 95 10.78 -27.38 14.03
N LEU A 96 9.97 -26.64 14.78
CA LEU A 96 10.42 -25.42 15.46
C LEU A 96 11.58 -25.72 16.44
N ASN A 97 11.62 -26.94 16.99
CA ASN A 97 12.64 -27.38 17.90
C ASN A 97 13.63 -28.37 17.24
N LYS A 98 14.74 -27.86 16.76
CA LYS A 98 15.78 -28.70 16.09
C LYS A 98 16.36 -29.82 16.94
N ASN A 99 16.20 -29.80 18.26
CA ASN A 99 16.84 -30.74 19.20
C ASN A 99 15.88 -31.37 20.22
N GLY A 100 14.57 -31.39 19.94
CA GLY A 100 13.59 -31.92 20.90
C GLY A 100 13.40 -31.05 22.15
N ARG A 101 13.84 -29.81 22.14
CA ARG A 101 13.71 -28.88 23.25
C ARG A 101 12.26 -28.43 23.45
N LYS A 102 11.89 -28.20 24.69
CA LYS A 102 10.61 -27.64 25.09
C LYS A 102 10.53 -26.18 24.72
N ASP A 103 11.60 -25.45 24.96
CA ASP A 103 11.66 -24.00 24.68
C ASP A 103 12.18 -23.75 23.26
N VAL A 104 11.55 -22.83 22.58
CA VAL A 104 11.88 -22.43 21.21
C VAL A 104 12.25 -20.95 21.19
N ASP A 105 13.37 -20.64 20.56
CA ASP A 105 13.80 -19.31 20.19
C ASP A 105 14.45 -19.44 18.80
N THR A 106 13.66 -19.16 17.75
CA THR A 106 14.13 -19.30 16.38
C THR A 106 13.62 -18.18 15.50
N LEU A 107 14.48 -17.67 14.60
CA LEU A 107 14.05 -16.70 13.61
C LEU A 107 12.93 -17.32 12.77
N ALA A 108 11.83 -16.58 12.57
CA ALA A 108 10.68 -17.04 11.80
C ALA A 108 11.07 -17.28 10.32
N PRO A 109 11.23 -18.53 9.87
CA PRO A 109 11.73 -18.85 8.53
C PRO A 109 10.61 -18.96 7.48
N PHE A 110 9.35 -18.77 7.91
CA PHE A 110 8.19 -19.09 7.09
C PHE A 110 7.75 -17.92 6.23
N ALA A 111 7.11 -18.25 5.12
CA ALA A 111 6.40 -17.26 4.33
C ALA A 111 5.25 -16.64 5.14
N ALA A 112 4.88 -15.42 4.79
CA ALA A 112 3.75 -14.72 5.42
C ALA A 112 2.47 -15.55 5.28
N ASN A 113 1.95 -16.01 6.39
CA ASN A 113 0.70 -16.80 6.50
C ASN A 113 0.34 -17.07 7.97
N THR A 114 -0.81 -17.69 8.17
CA THR A 114 -1.18 -18.22 9.49
C THR A 114 -0.97 -19.72 9.52
N TYR A 115 -0.24 -20.17 10.52
CA TYR A 115 0.07 -21.58 10.75
C TYR A 115 -0.59 -22.05 12.02
N LEU A 116 -1.22 -23.24 11.99
CA LEU A 116 -1.62 -23.95 13.19
C LEU A 116 -0.42 -24.69 13.73
N CYS A 117 -0.05 -24.41 14.96
CA CYS A 117 1.03 -25.10 15.66
C CYS A 117 0.46 -25.99 16.76
N MET A 118 1.00 -27.20 16.86
CA MET A 118 0.66 -28.17 17.88
C MET A 118 1.92 -28.51 18.67
N PHE A 119 1.99 -28.09 19.93
CA PHE A 119 3.03 -28.51 20.87
C PHE A 119 2.59 -29.81 21.52
N ILE A 120 3.40 -30.88 21.40
CA ILE A 120 3.11 -32.21 21.86
C ILE A 120 4.15 -32.62 22.91
N VAL A 121 3.67 -33.11 24.03
CA VAL A 121 4.44 -33.74 25.10
C VAL A 121 4.12 -35.21 25.08
N THR A 122 5.14 -36.07 24.90
CA THR A 122 4.99 -37.51 24.90
C THR A 122 5.68 -38.11 26.14
N ASP A 123 4.94 -38.82 26.97
CA ASP A 123 5.53 -39.70 28.02
C ASP A 123 6.02 -40.99 27.36
N ILE A 124 7.36 -41.16 27.30
CA ILE A 124 7.98 -42.27 26.60
C ILE A 124 7.64 -43.63 27.24
N ARG A 125 7.37 -43.67 28.55
CA ARG A 125 7.08 -44.91 29.28
C ARG A 125 5.72 -45.48 28.92
N THR A 126 4.74 -44.58 28.66
CA THR A 126 3.36 -44.96 28.38
C THR A 126 2.95 -44.76 26.92
N GLY A 127 3.76 -44.02 26.15
CA GLY A 127 3.44 -43.61 24.78
C GLY A 127 2.30 -42.60 24.71
N ARG A 128 1.87 -42.03 25.84
CA ARG A 128 0.76 -41.06 25.87
C ARG A 128 1.23 -39.71 25.40
N GLU A 129 0.45 -39.11 24.50
CA GLU A 129 0.66 -37.76 24.00
C GLU A 129 -0.37 -36.79 24.60
N THR A 130 0.10 -35.60 24.99
CA THR A 130 -0.75 -34.46 25.36
C THR A 130 -0.36 -33.27 24.48
N ALA A 131 -1.34 -32.64 23.84
CA ALA A 131 -1.05 -31.58 22.90
C ALA A 131 -1.76 -30.27 23.29
N LYS A 132 -1.11 -29.14 22.97
CA LYS A 132 -1.66 -27.80 23.05
C LYS A 132 -1.57 -27.15 21.66
N LEU A 133 -2.72 -26.66 21.17
CA LEU A 133 -2.80 -25.95 19.89
C LEU A 133 -2.65 -24.44 20.12
N PHE A 134 -2.01 -23.77 19.19
CA PHE A 134 -1.94 -22.31 19.08
C PHE A 134 -1.63 -21.90 17.65
N ASP A 135 -2.00 -20.67 17.29
CA ASP A 135 -1.73 -20.13 15.97
C ASP A 135 -0.42 -19.34 15.96
N ILE A 136 0.33 -19.43 14.87
CA ILE A 136 1.45 -18.54 14.57
C ILE A 136 1.12 -17.78 13.29
N LYS A 137 0.92 -16.47 13.41
CA LYS A 137 0.72 -15.57 12.27
C LYS A 137 2.05 -14.93 11.92
N VAL A 138 2.59 -15.34 10.78
CA VAL A 138 3.80 -14.75 10.20
C VAL A 138 3.37 -13.67 9.22
N THR A 139 3.83 -12.45 9.43
CA THR A 139 3.62 -11.32 8.52
C THR A 139 4.89 -11.03 7.75
N SER A 140 4.76 -10.59 6.49
CA SER A 140 5.91 -10.10 5.74
C SER A 140 6.34 -8.74 6.29
N PRO A 141 7.64 -8.46 6.43
CA PRO A 141 8.13 -7.14 6.79
C PRO A 141 7.80 -6.08 5.74
N THR A 142 7.30 -6.50 4.58
CA THR A 142 6.93 -5.64 3.46
C THR A 142 5.47 -5.82 3.06
N TYR A 143 4.61 -6.31 3.98
CA TYR A 143 3.23 -6.70 3.65
C TYR A 143 2.33 -5.49 3.38
N GLU A 144 2.27 -4.54 4.31
CA GLU A 144 1.44 -3.32 4.26
C GLU A 144 2.21 -2.15 4.86
N GLY A 145 2.01 -0.94 4.36
CA GLY A 145 2.61 0.25 4.94
C GLY A 145 3.01 1.32 3.92
N TRP A 146 3.79 2.28 4.39
CA TRP A 146 4.30 3.39 3.59
C TRP A 146 5.53 2.98 2.82
N MET A 147 5.43 2.94 1.50
CA MET A 147 6.58 2.80 0.61
C MET A 147 7.20 4.19 0.40
N VAL A 148 8.50 4.30 0.60
CA VAL A 148 9.25 5.58 0.57
C VAL A 148 10.30 5.49 -0.52
N LEU A 149 10.08 6.19 -1.61
CA LEU A 149 11.00 6.27 -2.74
C LEU A 149 12.02 7.38 -2.50
N CYS A 150 13.30 7.07 -2.64
CA CYS A 150 14.37 7.98 -2.32
C CYS A 150 15.42 8.09 -3.43
N ASN A 151 16.14 9.21 -3.42
CA ASN A 151 17.38 9.44 -4.16
C ASN A 151 18.56 9.37 -3.19
N GLU A 152 19.47 8.44 -3.38
CA GLU A 152 20.61 8.21 -2.51
C GLU A 152 21.92 8.67 -3.12
N GLY A 153 22.70 9.38 -2.35
CA GLY A 153 24.06 9.82 -2.71
C GLY A 153 24.11 10.84 -3.85
N ALA A 154 25.32 11.13 -4.30
CA ALA A 154 25.58 12.14 -5.32
C ALA A 154 25.09 11.74 -6.72
N GLN A 155 24.97 10.45 -7.00
CA GLN A 155 24.45 9.91 -8.26
C GLN A 155 22.92 9.78 -8.27
N ASN A 156 22.24 10.13 -7.17
CA ASN A 156 20.80 9.95 -7.02
C ASN A 156 20.35 8.51 -7.32
N ARG A 157 21.07 7.50 -6.81
CA ARG A 157 20.66 6.10 -6.95
C ARG A 157 19.24 5.94 -6.39
N VAL A 158 18.40 5.29 -7.13
CA VAL A 158 17.03 4.99 -6.64
C VAL A 158 17.11 3.97 -5.50
N ARG A 159 16.49 4.31 -4.37
CA ARG A 159 16.36 3.47 -3.21
C ARG A 159 14.88 3.41 -2.80
N LEU A 160 14.40 2.23 -2.52
CA LEU A 160 13.06 2.02 -1.99
C LEU A 160 13.16 1.55 -0.54
N ASP A 161 12.57 2.33 0.35
CA ASP A 161 12.41 2.00 1.75
C ASP A 161 10.93 1.75 2.06
N MET A 162 10.63 1.19 3.22
CA MET A 162 9.25 0.96 3.66
C MET A 162 9.14 1.16 5.17
N ILE A 163 8.03 1.75 5.59
CA ILE A 163 7.57 1.73 6.97
C ILE A 163 6.42 0.73 7.02
N SER A 164 6.70 -0.50 7.38
CA SER A 164 5.70 -1.55 7.49
C SER A 164 4.77 -1.28 8.66
N VAL A 165 3.48 -1.39 8.44
CA VAL A 165 2.44 -1.30 9.46
C VAL A 165 2.00 -2.72 9.80
N LEU A 166 2.49 -3.25 10.90
CA LEU A 166 2.24 -4.62 11.33
C LEU A 166 0.96 -4.72 12.17
N SER A 167 0.69 -3.68 12.93
CA SER A 167 -0.55 -3.47 13.68
C SER A 167 -0.75 -1.98 13.95
N LYS A 168 -1.86 -1.61 14.58
CA LYS A 168 -2.15 -0.23 15.00
C LYS A 168 -1.01 0.43 15.79
N GLU A 169 -0.34 -0.35 16.62
CA GLU A 169 0.67 0.15 17.57
C GLU A 169 2.10 -0.21 17.16
N ARG A 170 2.25 -0.95 16.05
CA ARG A 170 3.54 -1.52 15.69
C ARG A 170 3.88 -1.26 14.24
N THR A 171 4.96 -0.51 14.03
CA THR A 171 5.56 -0.26 12.73
C THR A 171 7.01 -0.73 12.70
N LEU A 172 7.50 -1.14 11.55
CA LEU A 172 8.87 -1.59 11.34
C LEU A 172 9.45 -0.92 10.09
N PRO A 173 10.44 -0.03 10.21
CA PRO A 173 11.17 0.48 9.06
C PRO A 173 12.03 -0.62 8.41
N ALA A 174 11.99 -0.70 7.09
CA ALA A 174 12.85 -1.54 6.27
C ALA A 174 13.51 -0.65 5.21
N TYR A 175 14.82 -0.78 5.06
CA TYR A 175 15.61 0.12 4.21
C TYR A 175 16.21 -0.63 3.03
N ASP A 176 16.35 0.08 1.91
CA ASP A 176 17.02 -0.36 0.69
C ASP A 176 16.53 -1.73 0.17
N LEU A 177 15.21 -1.85 0.01
CA LEU A 177 14.54 -3.08 -0.43
C LEU A 177 14.98 -3.53 -1.83
N LEU A 178 15.55 -2.64 -2.64
CA LEU A 178 16.00 -2.93 -4.00
C LEU A 178 17.47 -3.42 -4.07
N ALA A 179 18.26 -3.24 -3.02
CA ALA A 179 19.70 -3.55 -3.03
C ALA A 179 20.05 -4.98 -3.42
N SER A 180 19.18 -5.94 -3.06
CA SER A 180 19.40 -7.38 -3.31
C SER A 180 18.76 -7.90 -4.60
N LEU A 181 18.05 -7.04 -5.36
CA LEU A 181 17.17 -7.50 -6.44
C LEU A 181 17.83 -7.48 -7.81
N GLY A 182 19.06 -6.95 -7.93
CA GLY A 182 19.81 -6.93 -9.20
C GLY A 182 19.18 -6.03 -10.26
N LEU A 183 18.45 -5.00 -9.83
CA LEU A 183 17.96 -3.98 -10.73
C LEU A 183 19.11 -3.33 -11.50
N PRO A 184 18.90 -2.97 -12.78
CA PRO A 184 19.79 -2.04 -13.47
C PRO A 184 19.99 -0.77 -12.63
N GLU A 185 21.11 -0.09 -12.78
CA GLU A 185 21.31 1.21 -12.14
C GLU A 185 20.26 2.20 -12.61
N VAL A 186 19.23 2.40 -11.78
CA VAL A 186 18.20 3.44 -11.96
C VAL A 186 18.54 4.63 -11.10
N THR A 187 18.41 5.82 -11.67
CA THR A 187 18.77 7.07 -11.01
C THR A 187 17.68 8.12 -11.17
N ASN A 188 17.66 9.09 -10.25
CA ASN A 188 16.72 10.19 -10.24
C ASN A 188 15.25 9.71 -10.14
N ALA A 189 14.95 9.10 -9.01
CA ALA A 189 13.60 8.71 -8.63
C ALA A 189 12.62 9.88 -8.74
N ARG A 190 11.47 9.65 -9.32
CA ARG A 190 10.42 10.67 -9.52
C ARG A 190 9.12 10.34 -8.82
N MET A 191 8.63 9.12 -9.01
CA MET A 191 7.27 8.76 -8.64
C MET A 191 7.18 7.28 -8.29
N LEU A 192 6.37 6.99 -7.30
CA LEU A 192 6.01 5.64 -6.89
C LEU A 192 4.49 5.53 -6.89
N GLY A 193 3.96 4.40 -7.31
CA GLY A 193 2.55 4.12 -7.20
C GLY A 193 2.29 2.65 -6.94
N TRP A 194 1.15 2.38 -6.34
CA TRP A 194 0.63 1.04 -6.19
C TRP A 194 -0.82 1.02 -6.66
N ALA A 195 -1.12 0.11 -7.56
CA ALA A 195 -2.44 -0.03 -8.13
C ALA A 195 -2.80 -1.51 -8.19
N PRO A 196 -3.80 -1.95 -7.42
CA PRO A 196 -4.36 -3.24 -7.64
C PRO A 196 -5.07 -3.25 -8.99
N SER A 197 -4.76 -4.20 -9.84
CA SER A 197 -5.40 -4.36 -11.13
C SER A 197 -6.28 -5.60 -11.15
N ARG A 198 -7.50 -5.47 -11.67
CA ARG A 198 -8.36 -6.63 -11.90
C ARG A 198 -8.09 -7.34 -13.21
N PHE A 199 -7.57 -6.62 -14.20
CA PHE A 199 -7.50 -7.06 -15.58
C PHE A 199 -6.10 -7.00 -16.18
N ALA A 200 -5.17 -6.27 -15.54
CA ALA A 200 -3.80 -6.21 -16.02
C ALA A 200 -3.04 -7.51 -15.68
N ASN A 201 -2.24 -7.96 -16.60
CA ASN A 201 -1.19 -8.92 -16.34
C ASN A 201 0.11 -8.09 -16.16
N PRO A 202 0.75 -8.11 -15.00
CA PRO A 202 0.78 -9.19 -14.00
C PRO A 202 -0.19 -9.10 -12.81
N GLY A 203 -1.22 -8.29 -12.82
CA GLY A 203 -2.15 -8.13 -11.71
C GLY A 203 -1.85 -6.88 -10.88
N ASP A 204 -1.97 -6.96 -9.55
CA ASP A 204 -1.60 -5.84 -8.69
C ASP A 204 -0.13 -5.48 -8.88
N VAL A 205 0.16 -4.20 -9.13
CA VAL A 205 1.50 -3.74 -9.50
C VAL A 205 1.96 -2.57 -8.63
N ILE A 206 3.25 -2.55 -8.37
CA ILE A 206 3.95 -1.37 -7.90
C ILE A 206 4.70 -0.82 -9.12
N TYR A 207 4.51 0.45 -9.43
CA TYR A 207 5.28 1.11 -10.48
C TYR A 207 6.24 2.13 -9.89
N LEU A 208 7.48 2.07 -10.37
CA LEU A 208 8.57 2.95 -10.01
C LEU A 208 8.99 3.73 -11.25
N ILE A 209 8.87 5.05 -11.18
CA ILE A 209 9.24 5.97 -12.27
C ILE A 209 10.54 6.68 -11.90
N SER A 210 11.49 6.65 -12.80
CA SER A 210 12.77 7.38 -12.67
C SER A 210 13.21 7.95 -14.02
N GLU A 211 14.24 8.78 -14.02
CA GLU A 211 14.76 9.37 -15.27
C GLU A 211 15.41 8.34 -16.19
N LYS A 212 15.96 7.27 -15.61
CA LYS A 212 16.62 6.20 -16.39
C LYS A 212 16.03 4.86 -16.04
N GLY A 213 14.99 4.50 -16.78
CA GLY A 213 14.28 3.24 -16.61
C GLY A 213 13.19 3.33 -15.55
N SER A 214 12.00 2.92 -15.98
CA SER A 214 10.82 2.84 -15.14
C SER A 214 10.33 1.40 -15.15
N TYR A 215 10.04 0.85 -13.96
CA TYR A 215 9.79 -0.57 -13.79
C TYR A 215 8.50 -0.84 -13.03
N LEU A 216 7.85 -1.93 -13.39
CA LEU A 216 6.90 -2.60 -12.54
C LEU A 216 7.66 -3.50 -11.56
N LEU A 217 7.16 -3.59 -10.33
CA LEU A 217 7.73 -4.43 -9.28
C LEU A 217 6.69 -5.46 -8.86
N ASP A 218 7.13 -6.68 -8.62
CA ASP A 218 6.29 -7.70 -8.00
C ASP A 218 5.82 -7.22 -6.62
N GLN A 219 4.53 -7.28 -6.39
CA GLN A 219 3.94 -6.72 -5.18
C GLN A 219 4.36 -7.43 -3.88
N GLU A 220 4.78 -8.68 -3.94
CA GLU A 220 5.16 -9.44 -2.74
C GLU A 220 6.66 -9.33 -2.45
N THR A 221 7.47 -9.44 -3.48
CA THR A 221 8.91 -9.60 -3.37
C THR A 221 9.69 -8.37 -3.80
N PHE A 222 9.02 -7.37 -4.41
CA PHE A 222 9.61 -6.20 -5.09
C PHE A 222 10.57 -6.57 -6.23
N LYS A 223 10.65 -7.84 -6.61
CA LYS A 223 11.50 -8.27 -7.72
C LYS A 223 11.04 -7.66 -9.02
N THR A 224 12.00 -7.39 -9.87
CA THR A 224 11.82 -6.94 -11.23
C THR A 224 13.03 -7.31 -12.08
N ASP A 225 12.92 -7.23 -13.38
CA ASP A 225 14.00 -7.39 -14.35
C ASP A 225 13.69 -6.55 -15.60
N GLU A 226 14.54 -6.63 -16.63
CA GLU A 226 14.36 -5.88 -17.88
C GLU A 226 13.02 -6.17 -18.58
N SER A 227 12.43 -7.34 -18.40
CA SER A 227 11.12 -7.67 -18.98
C SER A 227 9.96 -6.96 -18.27
N TRP A 228 10.18 -6.40 -17.09
CA TRP A 228 9.23 -5.61 -16.32
C TRP A 228 9.42 -4.10 -16.49
N ASN A 229 10.27 -3.68 -17.41
CA ASN A 229 10.34 -2.28 -17.80
C ASN A 229 8.99 -1.82 -18.35
N ILE A 230 8.47 -0.71 -17.86
CA ILE A 230 7.14 -0.19 -18.22
C ILE A 230 6.99 -0.04 -19.73
N LYS A 231 8.04 0.39 -20.44
CA LYS A 231 7.99 0.49 -21.91
C LYS A 231 7.83 -0.88 -22.57
N ALA A 232 8.43 -1.93 -22.01
CA ALA A 232 8.32 -3.28 -22.55
C ALA A 232 6.97 -3.94 -22.22
N VAL A 233 6.39 -3.64 -21.05
CA VAL A 233 5.14 -4.28 -20.57
C VAL A 233 3.90 -3.55 -21.07
N ASP A 234 3.88 -2.23 -20.95
CA ASP A 234 2.65 -1.45 -21.12
C ASP A 234 2.51 -0.83 -22.51
N PHE A 235 3.55 -0.85 -23.36
CA PHE A 235 3.47 -0.28 -24.69
C PHE A 235 3.46 -1.39 -25.77
N ILE A 236 2.59 -1.25 -26.77
CA ILE A 236 2.61 -2.11 -27.98
C ILE A 236 3.87 -1.82 -28.80
N ILE A 237 4.18 -0.53 -28.97
CA ILE A 237 5.40 -0.05 -29.62
C ILE A 237 6.11 0.87 -28.62
N PRO A 238 7.16 0.37 -27.93
CA PRO A 238 7.90 1.18 -26.98
C PRO A 238 8.49 2.42 -27.66
N PRO A 239 8.28 3.63 -27.11
CA PRO A 239 8.90 4.83 -27.65
C PRO A 239 10.44 4.75 -27.45
N ALA A 240 11.21 4.89 -28.54
CA ALA A 240 12.65 4.60 -28.54
C ALA A 240 13.45 5.59 -27.66
N ASP A 241 13.15 6.88 -27.77
CA ASP A 241 13.94 7.96 -27.17
C ASP A 241 13.16 8.75 -26.10
N GLU A 242 12.23 8.09 -25.43
CA GLU A 242 11.36 8.70 -24.41
C GLU A 242 11.32 7.83 -23.16
N GLU A 243 11.27 8.47 -21.99
CA GLU A 243 11.09 7.78 -20.71
C GLU A 243 9.83 8.28 -20.00
N PRO A 244 9.06 7.38 -19.37
CA PRO A 244 7.96 7.77 -18.50
C PRO A 244 8.44 8.71 -17.39
N VAL A 245 7.74 9.84 -17.21
CA VAL A 245 8.02 10.80 -16.13
C VAL A 245 6.83 10.99 -15.21
N TYR A 246 5.65 10.58 -15.64
CA TYR A 246 4.44 10.54 -14.86
C TYR A 246 3.61 9.33 -15.26
N TYR A 247 3.11 8.60 -14.27
CA TYR A 247 2.27 7.44 -14.50
C TYR A 247 1.17 7.41 -13.43
N ILE A 248 -0.08 7.25 -13.83
CA ILE A 248 -1.19 7.07 -12.91
C ILE A 248 -2.07 5.91 -13.37
N SER A 249 -2.37 5.02 -12.44
CA SER A 249 -3.30 3.92 -12.66
C SER A 249 -4.57 4.19 -11.88
N LEU A 250 -5.69 4.18 -12.56
CA LEU A 250 -7.01 4.35 -11.99
C LEU A 250 -7.79 3.05 -12.13
N ASN A 251 -8.26 2.56 -11.00
CA ASN A 251 -9.16 1.42 -10.95
C ASN A 251 -10.38 1.79 -10.12
N SER A 252 -11.53 1.90 -10.74
CA SER A 252 -12.76 2.31 -10.09
C SER A 252 -13.33 1.29 -9.10
N GLY A 253 -12.74 0.09 -9.02
CA GLY A 253 -13.29 -1.02 -8.26
C GLY A 253 -14.64 -1.52 -8.81
N SER A 254 -15.10 -0.97 -9.92
CA SER A 254 -16.34 -1.30 -10.61
C SER A 254 -16.08 -2.37 -11.66
N SER A 255 -17.02 -3.31 -11.80
CA SER A 255 -16.99 -4.30 -12.88
C SER A 255 -17.40 -3.74 -14.26
N TYR A 256 -17.66 -2.44 -14.35
CA TYR A 256 -18.32 -1.84 -15.51
C TYR A 256 -17.51 -0.74 -16.23
N GLY A 257 -16.21 -0.68 -16.05
CA GLY A 257 -15.35 0.31 -16.71
C GLY A 257 -15.00 1.50 -15.81
N GLY A 258 -14.24 2.44 -16.35
CA GLY A 258 -13.65 3.56 -15.61
C GLY A 258 -12.24 3.25 -15.11
N GLU A 259 -11.63 2.20 -15.60
CA GLU A 259 -10.25 1.85 -15.34
C GLU A 259 -9.37 2.33 -16.49
N ALA A 260 -8.34 3.08 -16.17
CA ALA A 260 -7.39 3.57 -17.16
C ALA A 260 -6.02 3.83 -16.53
N ASN A 261 -4.98 3.58 -17.29
CA ASN A 261 -3.65 4.07 -17.02
C ASN A 261 -3.34 5.26 -17.92
N PHE A 262 -2.69 6.26 -17.38
CA PHE A 262 -2.15 7.37 -18.15
C PHE A 262 -0.65 7.48 -17.90
N CYS A 263 0.08 7.73 -18.97
CA CYS A 263 1.53 7.93 -18.93
C CYS A 263 1.87 9.22 -19.67
N VAL A 264 2.78 10.01 -19.08
CA VAL A 264 3.42 11.15 -19.76
C VAL A 264 4.91 10.89 -19.81
N THR A 265 5.53 11.16 -20.97
CA THR A 265 6.97 10.98 -21.16
C THR A 265 7.74 12.28 -21.00
N ASP A 266 9.05 12.18 -20.91
CA ASP A 266 10.00 13.32 -20.83
C ASP A 266 9.98 14.23 -22.08
N LYS A 267 9.44 13.73 -23.20
CA LYS A 267 9.19 14.53 -24.40
C LYS A 267 7.86 15.29 -24.38
N GLY A 268 7.05 15.07 -23.34
CA GLY A 268 5.72 15.65 -23.22
C GLY A 268 4.66 14.91 -24.04
N ASN A 269 4.89 13.66 -24.41
CA ASN A 269 3.89 12.82 -25.05
C ASN A 269 3.01 12.16 -24.00
N ALA A 270 1.72 12.16 -24.22
CA ALA A 270 0.72 11.52 -23.35
C ALA A 270 0.17 10.25 -23.99
N TYR A 271 -0.04 9.24 -23.16
CA TYR A 271 -0.61 7.94 -23.56
C TYR A 271 -1.73 7.55 -22.62
N CYS A 272 -2.68 6.80 -23.14
CA CYS A 272 -3.80 6.24 -22.37
C CYS A 272 -3.98 4.75 -22.71
N GLN A 273 -4.15 3.97 -21.64
CA GLN A 273 -4.50 2.55 -21.70
C GLN A 273 -5.82 2.37 -20.96
N ALA A 274 -6.90 2.08 -21.70
CA ALA A 274 -8.20 1.78 -21.10
C ALA A 274 -8.23 0.32 -20.66
N LEU A 275 -8.32 0.06 -19.36
CA LEU A 275 -8.17 -1.28 -18.76
C LEU A 275 -9.42 -2.16 -18.86
N GLY A 276 -10.54 -1.65 -19.29
CA GLY A 276 -11.78 -2.43 -19.46
C GLY A 276 -11.72 -3.48 -20.57
N THR A 277 -10.62 -3.54 -21.33
CA THR A 277 -10.40 -4.50 -22.41
C THR A 277 -9.17 -5.35 -22.10
N ALA A 278 -9.30 -6.66 -22.11
CA ALA A 278 -8.18 -7.57 -21.91
C ALA A 278 -7.08 -7.32 -22.96
N GLY A 279 -5.82 -7.17 -22.51
CA GLY A 279 -4.67 -6.90 -23.37
C GLY A 279 -4.56 -5.45 -23.83
N ALA A 280 -5.28 -4.52 -23.20
CA ALA A 280 -5.08 -3.09 -23.45
C ALA A 280 -3.64 -2.69 -23.13
N ALA A 281 -3.06 -1.84 -23.98
CA ALA A 281 -1.72 -1.31 -23.84
C ALA A 281 -1.68 0.13 -24.34
N PHE A 282 -0.62 0.87 -24.05
CA PHE A 282 -0.35 2.16 -24.68
C PHE A 282 -0.02 1.93 -26.16
N GLU A 283 -0.87 2.41 -27.04
CA GLU A 283 -0.76 2.15 -28.47
C GLU A 283 -0.15 3.34 -29.20
N TYR A 284 -0.77 4.50 -29.05
CA TYR A 284 -0.36 5.75 -29.71
C TYR A 284 -0.43 6.92 -28.73
N PRO A 285 0.37 7.97 -28.98
CA PRO A 285 0.21 9.22 -28.22
C PRO A 285 -1.19 9.81 -28.45
N ILE A 286 -1.76 10.39 -27.40
CA ILE A 286 -3.10 10.98 -27.42
C ILE A 286 -3.09 12.51 -27.60
N ASN A 287 -1.92 13.16 -27.52
CA ASN A 287 -1.72 14.60 -27.78
C ASN A 287 -1.53 14.86 -29.28
N THR A 288 -2.52 14.50 -30.07
CA THR A 288 -2.53 14.53 -31.54
C THR A 288 -3.93 14.91 -32.05
N SER A 289 -4.07 15.30 -33.31
CA SER A 289 -5.35 15.58 -33.97
C SER A 289 -6.08 14.33 -34.45
N GLU A 290 -5.37 13.22 -34.64
CA GLU A 290 -5.94 11.95 -35.06
C GLU A 290 -5.14 10.78 -34.54
N ARG A 291 -5.84 9.72 -34.10
CA ARG A 291 -5.21 8.52 -33.54
C ARG A 291 -4.22 7.92 -34.53
N GLY A 292 -3.01 7.62 -34.05
CA GLY A 292 -1.93 7.04 -34.82
C GLY A 292 -1.04 8.05 -35.56
N LEU A 293 -1.32 9.35 -35.44
CA LEU A 293 -0.44 10.40 -35.91
C LEU A 293 0.62 10.80 -34.87
N ALA A 294 1.63 11.51 -35.32
CA ALA A 294 2.65 12.08 -34.43
C ALA A 294 2.03 13.11 -33.49
N PRO A 295 2.62 13.32 -32.30
CA PRO A 295 2.21 14.38 -31.37
C PRO A 295 2.26 15.76 -32.00
N GLU A 296 1.25 16.59 -31.73
CA GLU A 296 1.15 17.97 -32.27
C GLU A 296 1.54 19.02 -31.23
N PHE A 297 1.51 18.68 -29.95
CA PHE A 297 1.88 19.56 -28.85
C PHE A 297 2.40 18.74 -27.68
N LYS A 298 3.07 19.40 -26.75
CA LYS A 298 3.60 18.77 -25.53
C LYS A 298 2.63 19.00 -24.37
N VAL A 299 2.56 18.03 -23.46
CA VAL A 299 1.84 18.18 -22.20
C VAL A 299 2.79 18.23 -21.00
N ALA A 300 2.34 18.93 -19.95
CA ALA A 300 3.04 18.95 -18.68
C ALA A 300 2.98 17.56 -18.01
N PRO A 301 3.97 17.20 -17.15
CA PRO A 301 4.05 15.89 -16.49
C PRO A 301 3.07 15.77 -15.31
N TYR A 302 1.80 16.04 -15.57
CA TYR A 302 0.70 15.93 -14.62
C TYR A 302 -0.56 15.45 -15.33
N VAL A 303 -1.35 14.63 -14.64
CA VAL A 303 -2.66 14.19 -15.10
C VAL A 303 -3.68 14.45 -14.00
N GLY A 304 -4.61 15.36 -14.25
CA GLY A 304 -5.76 15.57 -13.39
C GLY A 304 -6.82 14.53 -13.65
N VAL A 305 -7.30 13.88 -12.59
CA VAL A 305 -8.33 12.83 -12.66
C VAL A 305 -9.38 13.03 -11.60
N SER A 306 -10.57 12.52 -11.81
CA SER A 306 -11.59 12.55 -10.78
C SER A 306 -11.22 11.59 -9.66
N MET A 307 -11.00 12.14 -8.48
CA MET A 307 -10.85 11.38 -7.22
C MET A 307 -12.17 11.34 -6.44
N ALA A 308 -13.29 11.72 -7.08
CA ALA A 308 -14.62 11.48 -6.56
C ALA A 308 -14.87 9.97 -6.39
N ARG A 309 -15.96 9.63 -5.73
CA ARG A 309 -16.32 8.24 -5.44
C ARG A 309 -17.05 7.56 -6.60
N PRO A 310 -16.60 6.38 -6.99
CA PRO A 310 -15.24 5.85 -6.99
C PRO A 310 -14.38 6.65 -7.96
N GLY A 311 -13.05 6.60 -7.84
CA GLY A 311 -12.15 7.23 -8.79
C GLY A 311 -12.57 6.86 -10.21
N ASN A 312 -12.62 7.84 -11.12
CA ASN A 312 -13.20 7.66 -12.44
C ASN A 312 -12.16 7.91 -13.53
N GLY A 313 -11.76 6.85 -14.22
CA GLY A 313 -10.85 6.91 -15.35
C GLY A 313 -11.52 7.28 -16.69
N ASN A 314 -12.79 7.71 -16.69
CA ASN A 314 -13.50 8.08 -17.92
C ASN A 314 -13.11 9.44 -18.47
N THR A 315 -12.51 10.29 -17.66
CA THR A 315 -12.02 11.62 -18.05
C THR A 315 -10.67 11.89 -17.41
N ALA A 316 -9.80 12.60 -18.14
CA ALA A 316 -8.52 13.07 -17.63
C ALA A 316 -8.21 14.47 -18.14
N LEU A 317 -7.62 15.29 -17.28
CA LEU A 317 -7.23 16.67 -17.56
C LEU A 317 -5.71 16.73 -17.74
N PHE A 318 -5.29 17.36 -18.83
CA PHE A 318 -3.90 17.64 -19.14
C PHE A 318 -3.69 19.13 -19.40
N TYR A 319 -2.44 19.54 -19.46
CA TYR A 319 -2.07 20.90 -19.81
C TYR A 319 -1.12 20.91 -21.00
N ASP A 320 -1.58 21.48 -22.12
CA ASP A 320 -0.80 21.74 -23.31
C ASP A 320 0.17 22.90 -23.05
N THR A 321 1.47 22.57 -22.93
CA THR A 321 2.51 23.53 -22.58
C THR A 321 2.87 24.45 -23.73
N ASP A 322 2.74 24.00 -24.98
CA ASP A 322 3.08 24.76 -26.17
C ASP A 322 2.05 25.88 -26.42
N ASN A 323 0.77 25.57 -26.21
CA ASN A 323 -0.33 26.53 -26.41
C ASN A 323 -0.84 27.14 -25.10
N ARG A 324 -0.30 26.75 -23.94
CA ARG A 324 -0.65 27.23 -22.59
C ARG A 324 -2.15 27.16 -22.31
N ARG A 325 -2.70 25.93 -22.43
CA ARG A 325 -4.13 25.69 -22.29
C ARG A 325 -4.42 24.33 -21.66
N PHE A 326 -5.57 24.21 -21.04
CA PHE A 326 -6.10 22.92 -20.61
C PHE A 326 -6.66 22.14 -21.80
N VAL A 327 -6.38 20.84 -21.80
CA VAL A 327 -6.91 19.86 -22.75
C VAL A 327 -7.48 18.67 -22.00
N GLY A 328 -8.57 18.13 -22.50
CA GLY A 328 -9.28 17.02 -21.88
C GLY A 328 -9.22 15.75 -22.71
N TRP A 329 -9.17 14.63 -22.00
CA TRP A 329 -9.42 13.31 -22.57
C TRP A 329 -10.70 12.73 -21.97
N SER A 330 -11.48 12.01 -22.78
CA SER A 330 -12.62 11.23 -22.32
C SER A 330 -12.69 9.91 -23.04
N THR A 331 -13.24 8.87 -22.38
CA THR A 331 -13.58 7.60 -23.04
C THR A 331 -14.55 7.88 -24.18
N GLY A 332 -14.37 7.21 -25.33
CA GLY A 332 -15.07 7.45 -26.58
C GLY A 332 -16.56 7.77 -26.43
N THR A 333 -16.84 9.06 -26.33
CA THR A 333 -18.18 9.63 -26.37
C THR A 333 -18.48 10.15 -27.78
N THR A 334 -19.71 10.59 -28.01
CA THR A 334 -20.07 11.32 -29.24
C THR A 334 -19.16 12.53 -29.48
N ASP A 335 -18.67 13.15 -28.37
CA ASP A 335 -17.84 14.35 -28.42
C ASP A 335 -16.35 14.06 -28.60
N ASN A 336 -15.88 12.88 -28.21
CA ASN A 336 -14.49 12.46 -28.41
C ASN A 336 -14.39 10.98 -28.91
N PRO A 337 -14.90 10.68 -30.11
CA PRO A 337 -14.88 9.32 -30.65
C PRO A 337 -13.44 8.83 -30.91
N LYS A 338 -12.48 9.75 -31.05
CA LYS A 338 -11.08 9.44 -31.36
C LYS A 338 -10.24 9.10 -30.13
N GLN A 339 -10.73 9.39 -28.93
CA GLN A 339 -10.01 9.20 -27.66
C GLN A 339 -8.63 9.91 -27.65
N ILE A 340 -8.58 11.11 -28.14
CA ILE A 340 -7.41 12.00 -28.15
C ILE A 340 -7.64 13.21 -27.22
N LEU A 341 -6.58 13.94 -26.91
CA LEU A 341 -6.68 15.19 -26.16
C LEU A 341 -7.34 16.28 -27.02
N SER A 342 -8.36 16.89 -26.47
CA SER A 342 -9.08 17.99 -27.13
C SER A 342 -8.99 19.27 -26.28
N PRO A 343 -8.80 20.44 -26.92
CA PRO A 343 -8.86 21.72 -26.23
C PRO A 343 -10.21 21.92 -25.55
N LEU A 344 -10.19 22.30 -24.27
CA LEU A 344 -11.41 22.63 -23.57
C LEU A 344 -11.98 23.96 -24.05
N GLN A 345 -13.29 24.02 -24.14
CA GLN A 345 -14.02 25.24 -24.56
C GLN A 345 -14.50 25.99 -23.32
N ASP A 346 -14.38 27.31 -23.35
CA ASP A 346 -14.86 28.14 -22.27
C ASP A 346 -16.40 28.10 -22.23
N PRO A 347 -17.01 27.95 -21.04
CA PRO A 347 -18.46 28.10 -20.90
C PRO A 347 -18.90 29.56 -21.15
N GLU A 348 -20.19 29.78 -21.37
CA GLU A 348 -20.75 31.10 -21.61
C GLU A 348 -20.44 32.09 -20.47
N GLU A 349 -20.53 31.62 -19.22
CA GLU A 349 -20.16 32.36 -18.01
C GLU A 349 -18.86 31.80 -17.43
N ALA A 350 -17.74 32.02 -18.12
CA ALA A 350 -16.45 31.50 -17.72
C ALA A 350 -15.86 32.24 -16.52
N LEU A 351 -15.42 31.50 -15.49
CA LEU A 351 -14.61 32.06 -14.39
C LEU A 351 -13.20 32.44 -14.86
N PHE A 352 -12.66 31.67 -15.81
CA PHE A 352 -11.37 31.87 -16.44
C PHE A 352 -11.37 31.23 -17.82
N SER A 353 -10.42 31.60 -18.67
CA SER A 353 -10.27 30.87 -19.94
C SER A 353 -9.46 29.59 -19.74
N PHE A 354 -9.92 28.49 -20.32
CA PHE A 354 -9.12 27.26 -20.40
C PHE A 354 -7.85 27.48 -21.23
N LYS A 355 -7.84 28.44 -22.16
CA LYS A 355 -6.63 28.95 -22.79
C LYS A 355 -6.01 30.03 -21.90
N THR A 356 -5.28 29.60 -20.88
CA THR A 356 -4.80 30.48 -19.81
C THR A 356 -3.70 31.45 -20.25
N GLY A 357 -2.90 31.10 -21.25
CA GLY A 357 -1.68 31.83 -21.65
C GLY A 357 -0.54 31.79 -20.62
N MET A 358 -0.68 31.06 -19.53
CA MET A 358 0.25 30.98 -18.41
C MET A 358 1.06 29.67 -18.44
N GLU A 359 2.12 29.60 -17.65
CA GLU A 359 2.89 28.37 -17.41
C GLU A 359 2.23 27.54 -16.32
N LEU A 360 2.11 26.22 -16.49
CA LEU A 360 1.70 25.33 -15.44
C LEU A 360 2.88 24.98 -14.55
N ILE A 361 2.79 25.31 -13.26
CA ILE A 361 3.81 25.00 -12.25
C ILE A 361 3.53 23.67 -11.56
N TYR A 362 2.24 23.40 -11.25
CA TYR A 362 1.81 22.22 -10.52
C TYR A 362 0.36 21.91 -10.80
N MET A 363 -0.02 20.63 -10.78
CA MET A 363 -1.40 20.20 -10.85
C MET A 363 -1.62 18.97 -9.98
N GLU A 364 -2.69 18.98 -9.21
CA GLU A 364 -3.03 17.91 -8.26
C GLU A 364 -4.53 17.63 -8.24
N SER A 365 -4.86 16.35 -8.24
CA SER A 365 -6.24 15.89 -8.02
C SER A 365 -6.52 15.78 -6.54
N THR A 366 -7.72 16.17 -6.12
CA THR A 366 -8.17 16.05 -4.72
C THR A 366 -9.54 15.38 -4.65
N ARG A 367 -9.98 15.04 -3.44
CA ARG A 367 -11.38 14.65 -3.17
C ARG A 367 -12.24 15.82 -2.71
N PHE A 368 -11.64 17.00 -2.57
CA PHE A 368 -12.38 18.21 -2.21
C PHE A 368 -13.45 18.50 -3.26
N SER A 369 -14.60 19.02 -2.81
CA SER A 369 -15.73 19.37 -3.68
C SER A 369 -16.09 18.26 -4.70
N ASN A 370 -16.02 17.00 -4.29
CA ASN A 370 -16.36 15.83 -5.10
C ASN A 370 -15.47 15.63 -6.33
N GLY A 371 -14.18 15.91 -6.22
CA GLY A 371 -13.18 15.61 -7.26
C GLY A 371 -12.61 16.84 -7.96
N LEU A 372 -12.22 17.84 -7.18
CA LEU A 372 -11.59 19.04 -7.68
C LEU A 372 -10.11 18.81 -8.01
N VAL A 373 -9.71 19.20 -9.20
CA VAL A 373 -8.32 19.30 -9.64
C VAL A 373 -7.86 20.74 -9.51
N TYR A 374 -6.79 20.97 -8.75
CA TYR A 374 -6.16 22.28 -8.64
C TYR A 374 -4.96 22.39 -9.56
N ALA A 375 -4.84 23.53 -10.23
CA ALA A 375 -3.70 23.90 -11.06
C ALA A 375 -3.08 25.20 -10.54
N ILE A 376 -1.77 25.19 -10.28
CA ILE A 376 -0.98 26.38 -9.99
C ILE A 376 -0.37 26.85 -11.30
N LEU A 377 -0.75 28.03 -11.72
CA LEU A 377 -0.34 28.66 -12.97
C LEU A 377 0.51 29.89 -12.68
N GLN A 378 1.49 30.20 -13.52
CA GLN A 378 2.35 31.37 -13.39
C GLN A 378 2.21 32.25 -14.62
N ASP A 379 1.93 33.52 -14.41
CA ASP A 379 1.82 34.51 -15.48
C ASP A 379 3.21 35.00 -15.93
N GLN A 380 3.21 35.92 -16.92
CA GLN A 380 4.46 36.47 -17.48
C GLN A 380 5.22 37.38 -16.50
N ASN A 381 4.57 37.83 -15.42
CA ASN A 381 5.19 38.64 -14.37
C ASN A 381 5.77 37.79 -13.24
N GLY A 382 5.63 36.46 -13.32
CA GLY A 382 6.03 35.53 -12.28
C GLY A 382 5.02 35.37 -11.15
N GLN A 383 3.83 36.00 -11.25
CA GLN A 383 2.78 35.89 -10.26
C GLN A 383 2.03 34.57 -10.45
N ARG A 384 1.75 33.89 -9.35
CA ARG A 384 1.02 32.62 -9.35
C ARG A 384 -0.46 32.78 -9.06
N HIS A 385 -1.23 31.94 -9.75
CA HIS A 385 -2.68 31.85 -9.67
C HIS A 385 -3.08 30.39 -9.43
N ILE A 386 -4.21 30.15 -8.79
CA ILE A 386 -4.72 28.80 -8.56
C ILE A 386 -6.09 28.70 -9.21
N TYR A 387 -6.24 27.72 -10.11
CA TYR A 387 -7.50 27.41 -10.77
C TYR A 387 -7.99 26.03 -10.32
N GLY A 388 -9.28 25.92 -10.03
CA GLY A 388 -9.95 24.70 -9.65
C GLY A 388 -10.91 24.23 -10.75
N ILE A 389 -10.72 23.01 -11.23
CA ILE A 389 -11.55 22.37 -12.25
C ILE A 389 -12.17 21.12 -11.63
N ASN A 390 -13.49 21.09 -11.52
CA ASN A 390 -14.23 19.96 -10.97
C ASN A 390 -14.46 18.90 -12.05
N MET A 391 -14.09 17.67 -11.74
CA MET A 391 -14.21 16.51 -12.63
C MET A 391 -15.17 15.44 -12.08
N GLY A 392 -15.89 15.71 -11.00
CA GLY A 392 -16.75 14.73 -10.32
C GLY A 392 -17.94 14.24 -11.14
N GLY A 393 -18.37 14.98 -12.17
CA GLY A 393 -19.50 14.70 -13.04
C GLY A 393 -19.13 14.20 -14.45
N ASN A 394 -17.96 13.61 -14.66
CA ASN A 394 -17.43 13.20 -15.97
C ASN A 394 -17.25 14.37 -16.96
N GLY A 395 -17.06 15.57 -16.46
CA GLY A 395 -16.83 16.77 -17.25
C GLY A 395 -15.68 17.59 -16.71
N PHE A 396 -15.52 18.78 -17.28
CA PHE A 396 -14.49 19.74 -16.89
C PHE A 396 -15.19 21.06 -16.53
N VAL A 397 -15.58 21.20 -15.26
CA VAL A 397 -16.34 22.35 -14.77
C VAL A 397 -15.39 23.29 -14.04
N GLN A 398 -15.35 24.57 -14.49
CA GLN A 398 -14.63 25.61 -13.77
C GLN A 398 -15.34 25.88 -12.43
N GLU A 399 -14.66 25.65 -11.31
CA GLU A 399 -15.26 25.79 -9.98
C GLU A 399 -14.68 26.95 -9.20
N SER A 400 -13.39 27.21 -9.31
CA SER A 400 -12.75 28.26 -8.52
C SER A 400 -11.57 28.90 -9.24
N LYS A 401 -11.34 30.17 -8.91
CA LYS A 401 -10.22 30.97 -9.38
C LYS A 401 -9.71 31.81 -8.22
N TYR A 402 -8.43 31.69 -7.94
CA TYR A 402 -7.76 32.45 -6.89
C TYR A 402 -6.63 33.26 -7.50
N GLU A 403 -6.72 34.56 -7.36
CA GLU A 403 -5.75 35.54 -7.84
C GLU A 403 -5.38 36.48 -6.69
N ASN A 404 -4.28 37.22 -6.81
CA ASN A 404 -3.80 38.13 -5.77
C ASN A 404 -3.67 37.49 -4.40
N LEU A 405 -3.02 36.31 -4.37
CA LEU A 405 -2.87 35.49 -3.19
C LEU A 405 -2.02 36.23 -2.14
N GLN A 406 -2.53 36.30 -0.91
CA GLN A 406 -1.78 36.82 0.23
C GLN A 406 -0.94 35.67 0.83
N ALA A 407 0.03 35.17 0.06
CA ALA A 407 0.82 33.97 0.37
C ALA A 407 2.33 34.25 0.24
N PRO A 408 2.96 34.80 1.30
CA PRO A 408 4.40 35.08 1.29
C PRO A 408 5.23 33.82 0.94
N GLY A 409 6.23 33.99 0.06
CA GLY A 409 7.09 32.88 -0.40
C GLY A 409 6.47 31.92 -1.41
N PHE A 410 5.17 32.04 -1.70
CA PHE A 410 4.47 31.13 -2.60
C PHE A 410 5.03 31.14 -4.03
N ASP A 411 5.41 32.30 -4.56
CA ASP A 411 5.95 32.43 -5.91
C ASP A 411 7.33 31.75 -6.08
N GLN A 412 8.00 31.45 -4.98
CA GLN A 412 9.30 30.75 -4.98
C GLN A 412 9.17 29.28 -4.54
N ALA A 413 8.00 28.88 -4.05
CA ALA A 413 7.80 27.52 -3.56
C ALA A 413 7.88 26.49 -4.70
N SER A 414 8.39 25.31 -4.38
CA SER A 414 8.51 24.19 -5.33
C SER A 414 7.86 22.89 -4.86
N ARG A 415 7.26 22.90 -3.68
CA ARG A 415 6.53 21.76 -3.12
C ARG A 415 5.17 22.23 -2.65
N PHE A 416 4.13 21.50 -3.07
CA PHE A 416 2.73 21.87 -2.84
C PHE A 416 1.95 20.62 -2.46
N ALA A 417 0.88 20.80 -1.66
CA ALA A 417 -0.10 19.77 -1.40
C ALA A 417 -1.46 20.40 -1.08
N PHE A 418 -2.50 19.97 -1.78
CA PHE A 418 -3.87 20.42 -1.52
C PHE A 418 -4.60 19.43 -0.63
N HIS A 419 -5.31 19.94 0.37
CA HIS A 419 -6.09 19.10 1.28
C HIS A 419 -7.42 18.67 0.66
N SER A 420 -7.82 17.42 0.91
CA SER A 420 -9.04 16.84 0.31
C SER A 420 -10.34 17.07 1.10
N GLN A 421 -10.28 17.64 2.32
CA GLN A 421 -11.47 17.97 3.12
C GLN A 421 -11.64 19.48 3.36
N PHE A 422 -10.57 20.24 3.33
CA PHE A 422 -10.56 21.66 3.62
C PHE A 422 -9.98 22.44 2.43
N PRO A 423 -10.36 23.70 2.23
CA PRO A 423 -9.80 24.54 1.18
C PRO A 423 -8.40 25.04 1.55
N PHE A 424 -7.48 24.12 1.82
CA PHE A 424 -6.11 24.44 2.22
C PHE A 424 -5.10 24.01 1.19
N LEU A 425 -4.16 24.88 0.92
CA LEU A 425 -2.93 24.61 0.21
C LEU A 425 -1.77 24.67 1.20
N PHE A 426 -0.92 23.65 1.20
CA PHE A 426 0.37 23.66 1.85
C PHE A 426 1.46 23.89 0.84
N TYR A 427 2.44 24.72 1.17
CA TYR A 427 3.60 24.97 0.32
C TYR A 427 4.86 25.14 1.16
N ALA A 428 6.01 24.79 0.58
CA ALA A 428 7.29 24.79 1.29
C ALA A 428 8.22 25.89 0.80
N GLU A 429 8.84 26.58 1.75
CA GLU A 429 9.92 27.54 1.55
C GLU A 429 11.13 27.11 2.42
N GLY A 430 12.16 26.56 1.77
CA GLY A 430 13.34 26.06 2.47
C GLY A 430 13.03 24.96 3.50
N ASN A 431 13.18 25.27 4.78
CA ASN A 431 12.89 24.37 5.90
C ASN A 431 11.54 24.64 6.57
N LYS A 432 10.68 25.45 5.97
CA LYS A 432 9.38 25.83 6.51
C LYS A 432 8.27 25.36 5.60
N VAL A 433 7.13 25.00 6.21
CA VAL A 433 5.87 24.75 5.50
C VAL A 433 4.85 25.76 5.96
N HIS A 434 4.17 26.38 5.02
CA HIS A 434 3.09 27.33 5.23
C HIS A 434 1.76 26.69 4.84
N MET A 435 0.68 27.12 5.48
CA MET A 435 -0.68 26.73 5.14
C MET A 435 -1.46 27.96 4.66
N TYR A 436 -2.00 27.86 3.47
CA TYR A 436 -2.84 28.91 2.87
C TYR A 436 -4.29 28.46 2.81
N ASN A 437 -5.18 29.27 3.39
CA ASN A 437 -6.62 29.04 3.34
C ASN A 437 -7.21 29.74 2.12
N LEU A 438 -7.58 28.95 1.11
CA LEU A 438 -8.16 29.43 -0.15
C LEU A 438 -9.49 30.16 0.04
N ALA A 439 -10.29 29.77 1.03
CA ALA A 439 -11.60 30.39 1.27
C ALA A 439 -11.49 31.79 1.90
N THR A 440 -10.46 32.04 2.70
CA THR A 440 -10.31 33.32 3.42
C THR A 440 -9.17 34.19 2.91
N ASN A 441 -8.42 33.72 1.90
CA ASN A 441 -7.22 34.39 1.36
C ASN A 441 -6.20 34.72 2.49
N THR A 442 -5.93 33.77 3.37
CA THR A 442 -5.11 33.97 4.56
C THR A 442 -4.00 32.93 4.66
N THR A 443 -2.77 33.36 4.90
CA THR A 443 -1.63 32.48 5.16
C THR A 443 -1.38 32.32 6.66
N TYR A 444 -1.21 31.08 7.09
CA TYR A 444 -0.65 30.70 8.37
C TYR A 444 0.79 30.33 8.12
N GLU A 445 1.69 31.27 8.48
CA GLU A 445 3.11 31.12 8.17
C GLU A 445 3.80 30.13 9.12
N SER A 446 4.72 29.34 8.55
CA SER A 446 5.61 28.44 9.32
C SER A 446 4.86 27.50 10.26
N VAL A 447 3.70 26.96 9.78
CA VAL A 447 2.92 25.97 10.56
C VAL A 447 3.74 24.72 10.88
N ILE A 448 4.79 24.45 10.09
CA ILE A 448 5.83 23.46 10.36
C ILE A 448 7.17 24.15 10.14
N THR A 449 8.07 24.04 11.12
CA THR A 449 9.46 24.50 11.00
C THR A 449 10.38 23.34 11.31
N LEU A 450 11.23 22.98 10.35
CA LEU A 450 12.24 21.94 10.48
C LEU A 450 13.59 22.55 10.93
N PRO A 451 14.57 21.74 11.35
CA PRO A 451 15.92 22.23 11.64
C PRO A 451 16.48 23.06 10.48
N SER A 452 17.27 24.09 10.77
CA SER A 452 17.82 25.00 9.76
C SER A 452 18.76 24.32 8.75
N THR A 453 19.31 23.17 9.12
CA THR A 453 20.14 22.32 8.23
C THR A 453 19.32 21.47 7.27
N SER A 454 18.02 21.37 7.50
CA SER A 454 17.12 20.55 6.68
C SER A 454 16.43 21.38 5.59
N GLU A 455 16.03 20.71 4.55
CA GLU A 455 15.15 21.26 3.51
C GLU A 455 13.96 20.30 3.28
N VAL A 456 12.81 20.86 2.92
CA VAL A 456 11.65 20.07 2.53
C VAL A 456 11.88 19.51 1.13
N THR A 457 11.90 18.19 1.00
CA THR A 457 12.09 17.49 -0.28
C THR A 457 10.79 16.96 -0.85
N PHE A 458 9.79 16.75 -0.01
CA PHE A 458 8.53 16.11 -0.36
C PHE A 458 7.39 16.68 0.48
N LEU A 459 6.21 16.86 -0.15
CA LEU A 459 5.00 17.36 0.48
C LEU A 459 3.80 16.77 -0.23
N LYS A 460 2.94 15.99 0.49
CA LYS A 460 1.82 15.29 -0.16
C LYS A 460 0.78 14.83 0.86
N PHE A 461 -0.46 14.72 0.42
CA PHE A 461 -1.48 13.88 1.05
C PHE A 461 -1.57 12.54 0.33
N ASN A 462 -1.82 11.45 1.05
CA ASN A 462 -2.00 10.16 0.40
C ASN A 462 -3.42 10.06 -0.16
N LEU A 463 -3.53 10.25 -1.46
CA LEU A 463 -4.78 9.98 -2.17
C LEU A 463 -4.86 8.51 -2.50
N TYR A 464 -5.93 7.88 -2.02
CA TYR A 464 -6.28 6.53 -2.41
C TYR A 464 -6.56 6.47 -3.91
N GLN A 465 -5.75 5.76 -4.64
CA GLN A 465 -5.98 5.50 -6.06
C GLN A 465 -7.08 4.44 -6.27
N GLN A 466 -7.40 3.70 -5.20
CA GLN A 466 -8.45 2.69 -5.22
C GLN A 466 -9.24 2.62 -3.93
N PRO A 467 -10.41 3.15 -3.92
CA PRO A 467 -11.33 2.77 -2.88
C PRO A 467 -11.94 1.40 -3.21
N LEU A 468 -11.54 0.36 -2.49
CA LEU A 468 -12.52 -0.69 -2.22
C LEU A 468 -13.74 -0.01 -1.60
N LEU A 469 -14.94 -0.30 -2.09
CA LEU A 469 -16.17 0.29 -1.54
C LEU A 469 -16.26 0.11 -0.01
N THR A 470 -15.69 -0.96 0.52
CA THR A 470 -15.54 -1.23 1.95
C THR A 470 -14.65 -0.20 2.66
N LEU A 471 -13.55 0.21 2.05
CA LEU A 471 -12.63 1.19 2.63
C LEU A 471 -13.17 2.62 2.56
N LEU A 472 -14.02 2.94 1.59
CA LEU A 472 -14.67 4.26 1.51
C LEU A 472 -15.60 4.55 2.69
N ASN A 473 -16.13 3.49 3.31
CA ASN A 473 -16.98 3.59 4.50
C ASN A 473 -16.20 3.40 5.79
N ASP A 474 -14.91 3.08 5.73
CA ASP A 474 -14.05 3.01 6.89
C ASP A 474 -13.81 4.43 7.44
N GLN A 475 -14.24 4.63 8.68
CA GLN A 475 -14.07 5.88 9.43
C GLN A 475 -13.11 5.66 10.61
N SER A 476 -12.34 4.57 10.59
CA SER A 476 -11.31 4.35 11.59
C SER A 476 -10.31 5.51 11.62
N GLU A 477 -9.76 5.80 12.78
CA GLU A 477 -8.79 6.89 12.94
C GLU A 477 -7.55 6.67 12.04
N GLU A 478 -7.12 5.42 11.90
CA GLU A 478 -5.98 5.04 11.07
C GLU A 478 -6.22 5.30 9.59
N PHE A 479 -7.40 4.91 9.09
CA PHE A 479 -7.75 5.12 7.69
C PHE A 479 -7.89 6.60 7.36
N MET A 480 -8.54 7.37 8.27
CA MET A 480 -8.68 8.82 8.12
C MET A 480 -7.32 9.51 8.19
N ALA A 481 -6.44 9.09 9.10
CA ALA A 481 -5.09 9.62 9.20
C ALA A 481 -4.29 9.39 7.91
N ARG A 482 -4.34 8.19 7.34
CA ARG A 482 -3.66 7.89 6.08
C ARG A 482 -4.04 8.81 4.92
N GLN A 483 -5.29 9.27 4.87
CA GLN A 483 -5.77 10.13 3.80
C GLN A 483 -5.55 11.62 4.04
N PHE A 484 -5.68 12.07 5.27
CA PHE A 484 -5.82 13.48 5.61
C PHE A 484 -4.67 14.04 6.44
N GLU A 485 -3.68 13.24 6.80
CA GLU A 485 -2.45 13.75 7.38
C GLU A 485 -1.47 14.17 6.29
N LEU A 486 -0.86 15.34 6.52
CA LEU A 486 0.16 15.86 5.62
C LEU A 486 1.45 15.09 5.84
N MET A 487 1.99 14.51 4.80
CA MET A 487 3.32 13.92 4.76
C MET A 487 4.35 14.97 4.38
N VAL A 488 5.38 15.13 5.20
CA VAL A 488 6.49 16.04 4.97
C VAL A 488 7.79 15.27 4.96
N GLY A 489 8.39 15.13 3.80
CA GLY A 489 9.74 14.60 3.64
C GLY A 489 10.77 15.73 3.76
N SER A 490 11.82 15.50 4.52
CA SER A 490 12.93 16.43 4.65
C SER A 490 14.28 15.73 4.54
N TYR A 491 15.33 16.50 4.27
CA TYR A 491 16.69 15.99 4.22
C TYR A 491 17.66 16.93 4.92
N ASP A 492 18.45 16.39 5.85
CA ASP A 492 19.53 17.14 6.51
C ASP A 492 20.74 17.24 5.57
N LYS A 493 21.05 18.46 5.11
CA LYS A 493 22.18 18.76 4.22
C LYS A 493 23.55 18.42 4.82
N ASN A 494 23.63 18.28 6.13
CA ASN A 494 24.85 17.92 6.84
C ASN A 494 25.03 16.40 7.01
N SER A 495 24.07 15.59 6.54
CA SER A 495 24.20 14.13 6.59
C SER A 495 25.39 13.65 5.75
N THR A 496 26.22 12.81 6.35
CA THR A 496 27.42 12.24 5.71
C THR A 496 27.25 10.77 5.29
N ASP A 497 26.17 10.13 5.73
CA ASP A 497 25.90 8.70 5.51
C ASP A 497 24.77 8.43 4.51
N ASN A 498 24.30 9.47 3.80
CA ASN A 498 23.17 9.44 2.88
C ASN A 498 21.79 9.09 3.53
N ASN A 499 21.71 9.04 4.86
CA ASN A 499 20.51 8.69 5.60
C ASN A 499 19.89 9.89 6.35
N GLY A 500 20.15 11.12 5.87
CA GLY A 500 19.62 12.36 6.46
C GLY A 500 18.13 12.60 6.21
N GLY A 501 17.42 11.66 5.57
CA GLY A 501 16.01 11.78 5.26
C GLY A 501 15.12 11.49 6.45
N THR A 502 14.07 12.30 6.61
CA THR A 502 13.03 12.14 7.63
C THR A 502 11.66 12.32 6.99
N LEU A 503 10.72 11.45 7.35
CA LEU A 503 9.31 11.52 6.96
C LEU A 503 8.45 11.80 8.18
N GLY A 504 7.84 12.98 8.24
CA GLY A 504 6.90 13.39 9.27
C GLY A 504 5.46 13.31 8.82
N PHE A 505 4.56 12.90 9.72
CA PHE A 505 3.11 12.89 9.52
C PHE A 505 2.46 13.92 10.42
N TYR A 506 1.64 14.80 9.83
CA TYR A 506 1.05 15.93 10.52
C TYR A 506 -0.47 15.94 10.40
N LYS A 507 -1.14 15.96 11.53
CA LYS A 507 -2.59 16.10 11.65
C LYS A 507 -3.00 17.55 11.41
N ILE A 508 -4.03 17.73 10.60
CA ILE A 508 -4.61 19.03 10.28
C ILE A 508 -5.93 19.19 11.03
N ASP A 509 -5.99 20.19 11.91
CA ASP A 509 -7.24 20.64 12.53
C ASP A 509 -7.80 21.81 11.70
N GLY A 510 -8.70 21.50 10.80
CA GLY A 510 -9.27 22.49 9.87
C GLY A 510 -10.20 23.51 10.53
N ILE A 511 -10.71 23.21 11.73
CA ILE A 511 -11.57 24.14 12.47
C ILE A 511 -10.73 25.23 13.13
N ASN A 512 -9.61 24.84 13.76
CA ASN A 512 -8.73 25.76 14.47
C ASN A 512 -7.54 26.24 13.63
N ASN A 513 -7.45 25.83 12.37
CA ASN A 513 -6.33 26.11 11.46
C ASN A 513 -4.97 25.74 12.08
N LYS A 514 -4.92 24.58 12.74
CA LYS A 514 -3.74 24.12 13.46
C LYS A 514 -3.15 22.86 12.83
N VAL A 515 -1.82 22.83 12.77
CA VAL A 515 -1.04 21.67 12.30
C VAL A 515 -0.25 21.12 13.49
N SER A 516 -0.27 19.81 13.68
CA SER A 516 0.45 19.15 14.77
C SER A 516 1.11 17.87 14.31
N LYS A 517 2.38 17.65 14.68
CA LYS A 517 3.09 16.43 14.35
C LYS A 517 2.51 15.25 15.13
N ARG A 518 2.15 14.16 14.41
CA ARG A 518 1.70 12.91 15.02
C ARG A 518 2.87 11.96 15.24
N THR A 519 3.66 11.73 14.20
CA THR A 519 4.81 10.82 14.24
C THR A 519 5.84 11.20 13.19
N GLU A 520 7.05 10.68 13.30
CA GLU A 520 8.08 10.79 12.28
C GLU A 520 8.98 9.55 12.26
N TYR A 521 9.58 9.30 11.11
CA TYR A 521 10.54 8.24 10.88
C TYR A 521 11.76 8.83 10.19
N SER A 522 12.95 8.34 10.53
CA SER A 522 14.24 8.82 10.00
C SER A 522 15.07 7.67 9.43
N GLY A 523 16.23 7.97 8.85
CA GLY A 523 17.13 6.98 8.26
C GLY A 523 16.87 6.73 6.76
N PHE A 524 16.02 7.55 6.15
CA PHE A 524 15.81 7.54 4.71
C PHE A 524 16.93 8.27 3.96
N ALA A 525 17.05 8.00 2.68
CA ALA A 525 17.78 8.89 1.79
C ALA A 525 16.90 10.11 1.44
N ARG A 526 17.24 10.89 0.41
CA ARG A 526 16.47 12.07 0.00
C ARG A 526 15.12 11.64 -0.58
N ILE A 527 14.04 11.86 0.15
CA ILE A 527 12.69 11.40 -0.21
C ILE A 527 12.21 12.11 -1.47
N ALA A 528 11.81 11.33 -2.47
CA ALA A 528 11.23 11.79 -3.73
C ALA A 528 9.71 11.59 -3.77
N ASP A 529 9.20 10.46 -3.31
CA ASP A 529 7.77 10.18 -3.26
C ASP A 529 7.43 9.18 -2.15
N VAL A 530 6.16 9.19 -1.71
CA VAL A 530 5.65 8.28 -0.69
C VAL A 530 4.23 7.85 -1.08
N VAL A 531 3.95 6.56 -0.98
CA VAL A 531 2.62 6.02 -1.20
C VAL A 531 2.32 4.94 -0.16
N TYR A 532 1.08 4.88 0.31
CA TYR A 532 0.63 3.80 1.18
C TYR A 532 0.18 2.61 0.35
N ARG A 533 0.74 1.46 0.64
CA ARG A 533 0.34 0.17 0.05
C ARG A 533 -0.64 -0.51 1.00
N GLU A 534 -1.88 -0.59 0.58
CA GLU A 534 -2.92 -1.32 1.29
C GLU A 534 -2.85 -2.81 0.99
N ARG A 535 -3.25 -3.62 1.97
CA ARG A 535 -3.53 -5.05 1.75
C ARG A 535 -5.01 -5.34 1.88
N ARG A 536 -5.48 -6.24 1.03
CA ARG A 536 -6.88 -6.69 0.95
C ARG A 536 -7.10 -7.93 1.80
#